data_f4035f16b8f1d0034f9ccdbccdfaa282
#
_entry.id   f4035f16b8f1d0034f9ccdbccdfaa282
#
_cell.length_a   1.000
_cell.length_b   1.000
_cell.length_c   1.000
_cell.angle_alpha   90.00
_cell.angle_beta   90.00
_cell.angle_gamma   90.00
#
_symmetry.space_group_name_H-M   'P 1'
#
loop_
_entity.id
_entity.type
_entity.pdbx_description
1 polymer ?
#
loop_
_entity_poly.entity_id
_entity_poly.type
_entity_poly.pdbx_seq_one_letter_code
_entity_poly.pdbx_strand_id
1 'polypeptide(L)'
;MEDAGGILQRDALIGLNAYWRQKQLAYDVSDNLEYIGFHSQGDAPTSDGNWVVWKLVYTGDNLTSIEGPITGVWDDRATLSWL
;
A
#
# COMPACT_ATOMS: atom_id res chain seq x y z
N MET A 1 24.32 16.22 7.68
CA MET A 1 23.82 15.25 6.70
C MET A 1 22.34 15.39 6.49
N GLU A 2 21.98 16.50 5.94
CA GLU A 2 20.57 16.71 5.74
C GLU A 2 19.97 15.74 4.71
N ASP A 3 20.81 15.26 3.78
CA ASP A 3 20.32 14.29 2.82
C ASP A 3 19.87 13.01 3.50
N ALA A 4 20.63 12.57 4.49
CA ALA A 4 20.24 11.38 5.23
C ALA A 4 18.95 11.63 6.00
N GLY A 5 18.80 12.83 6.58
CA GLY A 5 17.57 13.18 7.26
C GLY A 5 16.38 13.23 6.32
N GLY A 6 16.59 13.79 5.13
CA GLY A 6 15.51 13.85 4.14
C GLY A 6 15.07 12.47 3.69
N ILE A 7 16.02 11.56 3.51
CA ILE A 7 15.71 10.20 3.12
C ILE A 7 14.89 9.51 4.21
N LEU A 8 15.28 9.67 5.46
CA LEU A 8 14.54 9.06 6.57
C LEU A 8 13.13 9.59 6.67
N GLN A 9 12.96 10.91 6.48
CA GLN A 9 11.62 11.48 6.51
C GLN A 9 10.75 10.93 5.40
N ARG A 10 11.30 10.80 4.21
CA ARG A 10 10.56 10.27 3.09
C ARG A 10 10.12 8.84 3.34
N ASP A 11 11.02 8.02 3.87
CA ASP A 11 10.69 6.65 4.18
C ASP A 11 9.59 6.55 5.23
N ALA A 12 9.65 7.41 6.24
CA ALA A 12 8.63 7.42 7.29
C ALA A 12 7.27 7.81 6.72
N LEU A 13 7.25 8.81 5.83
CA LEU A 13 5.98 9.32 5.31
C LEU A 13 5.29 8.34 4.38
N ILE A 14 6.04 7.57 3.61
CA ILE A 14 5.46 6.69 2.60
C ILE A 14 5.66 5.22 2.92
N GLY A 15 6.18 4.90 4.11
CA GLY A 15 6.35 3.52 4.52
C GLY A 15 7.48 2.80 3.83
N LEU A 16 8.44 3.52 3.27
CA LEU A 16 9.56 2.94 2.54
C LEU A 16 10.73 2.70 3.45
N ASN A 17 10.54 1.97 4.52
CA ASN A 17 11.65 1.65 5.40
C ASN A 17 12.22 0.28 5.05
N ALA A 18 13.25 -0.13 5.78
CA ALA A 18 13.96 -1.38 5.49
C ALA A 18 13.05 -2.61 5.66
N TYR A 19 12.01 -2.51 6.47
CA TYR A 19 11.10 -3.61 6.70
C TYR A 19 10.24 -3.89 5.47
N TRP A 20 9.73 -2.82 4.83
CA TRP A 20 8.88 -2.97 3.66
C TRP A 20 9.74 -2.95 2.41
N ARG A 21 10.01 -4.12 1.86
CA ARG A 21 10.91 -4.26 0.72
C ARG A 21 10.21 -4.22 -0.62
N GLN A 22 8.89 -4.45 -0.61
CA GLN A 22 8.13 -4.44 -1.85
C GLN A 22 6.82 -3.73 -1.64
N LYS A 23 6.41 -2.98 -2.65
CA LYS A 23 5.16 -2.23 -2.65
C LYS A 23 4.43 -2.49 -3.93
N GLN A 24 3.10 -2.55 -3.84
CA GLN A 24 2.24 -2.69 -5.00
C GLN A 24 1.21 -1.57 -4.97
N LEU A 25 0.89 -1.04 -6.12
CA LEU A 25 -0.12 0.00 -6.28
C LEU A 25 -1.13 -0.46 -7.30
N ALA A 26 -2.41 -0.20 -7.03
CA ALA A 26 -3.48 -0.50 -7.97
C ALA A 26 -4.40 0.70 -8.09
N TYR A 27 -4.80 1.01 -9.32
CA TYR A 27 -5.59 2.19 -9.63
C TYR A 27 -6.98 1.77 -10.09
N ASP A 28 -7.98 2.62 -9.84
CA ASP A 28 -9.32 2.37 -10.32
C ASP A 28 -9.48 2.83 -11.77
N VAL A 29 -10.70 2.69 -12.30
CA VAL A 29 -10.95 3.02 -13.71
C VAL A 29 -10.79 4.52 -14.00
N SER A 30 -10.80 5.35 -12.97
CA SER A 30 -10.62 6.79 -13.12
C SER A 30 -9.18 7.23 -12.85
N ASP A 31 -8.25 6.27 -12.77
CA ASP A 31 -6.84 6.49 -12.50
C ASP A 31 -6.56 7.03 -11.11
N ASN A 32 -7.47 6.84 -10.17
CA ASN A 32 -7.21 7.16 -8.75
C ASN A 32 -6.60 5.95 -8.07
N LEU A 33 -5.56 6.18 -7.26
CA LEU A 33 -4.92 5.11 -6.51
C LEU A 33 -5.94 4.49 -5.55
N GLU A 34 -6.21 3.19 -5.69
CA GLU A 34 -7.26 2.53 -4.92
C GLU A 34 -6.71 1.60 -3.84
N TYR A 35 -5.61 0.91 -4.12
CA TYR A 35 -5.02 -0.03 -3.17
C TYR A 35 -3.52 0.16 -3.10
N ILE A 36 -2.99 0.03 -1.89
CA ILE A 36 -1.54 0.01 -1.65
C ILE A 36 -1.22 -1.24 -0.86
N GLY A 37 -0.25 -2.01 -1.32
CA GLY A 37 0.20 -3.20 -0.62
C GLY A 37 1.66 -3.13 -0.26
N PHE A 38 2.01 -3.63 0.91
CA PHE A 38 3.39 -3.70 1.39
C PHE A 38 3.75 -5.13 1.75
N HIS A 39 4.98 -5.52 1.46
CA HIS A 39 5.48 -6.84 1.81
C HIS A 39 6.91 -6.72 2.31
N SER A 40 7.27 -7.54 3.28
CA SER A 40 8.61 -7.51 3.87
C SER A 40 9.65 -8.24 3.03
N GLN A 41 9.22 -9.06 2.06
CA GLN A 41 10.12 -9.72 1.13
C GLN A 41 10.20 -8.94 -0.17
N GLY A 42 11.41 -8.81 -0.72
CA GLY A 42 11.62 -8.00 -1.92
C GLY A 42 11.12 -8.63 -3.21
N ASP A 43 10.88 -9.94 -3.21
CA ASP A 43 10.47 -10.67 -4.41
C ASP A 43 9.20 -11.48 -4.17
N ALA A 44 8.36 -11.03 -3.25
CA ALA A 44 7.13 -11.74 -2.94
C ALA A 44 6.18 -11.73 -4.14
N PRO A 45 5.64 -12.89 -4.52
CA PRO A 45 4.62 -12.91 -5.57
C PRO A 45 3.33 -12.29 -5.06
N THR A 46 2.53 -11.76 -5.97
CA THR A 46 1.26 -11.13 -5.59
C THR A 46 0.24 -12.14 -5.08
N SER A 47 0.50 -13.43 -5.27
CA SER A 47 -0.33 -14.50 -4.73
C SER A 47 0.02 -14.90 -3.31
N ASP A 48 1.10 -14.33 -2.74
CA ASP A 48 1.46 -14.61 -1.35
C ASP A 48 0.41 -14.01 -0.40
N GLY A 49 0.19 -14.69 0.73
CA GLY A 49 -0.86 -14.29 1.67
C GLY A 49 -0.44 -13.28 2.72
N ASN A 50 0.78 -12.78 2.66
CA ASN A 50 1.32 -11.92 3.71
C ASN A 50 1.46 -10.46 3.28
N TRP A 51 0.70 -10.03 2.30
CA TRP A 51 0.64 -8.63 1.92
C TRP A 51 -0.17 -7.85 2.95
N VAL A 52 0.31 -6.68 3.29
CA VAL A 52 -0.41 -5.73 4.14
C VAL A 52 -1.04 -4.71 3.21
N VAL A 53 -2.36 -4.69 3.14
CA VAL A 53 -3.09 -3.98 2.10
C VAL A 53 -3.95 -2.89 2.70
N TRP A 54 -3.91 -1.71 2.09
CA TRP A 54 -4.73 -0.55 2.43
C TRP A 54 -5.64 -0.25 1.25
N LYS A 55 -6.87 0.17 1.54
CA LYS A 55 -7.82 0.58 0.52
C LYS A 55 -8.12 2.05 0.68
N LEU A 56 -8.03 2.80 -0.42
CA LEU A 56 -8.32 4.23 -0.45
C LEU A 56 -9.72 4.44 -1.02
N VAL A 57 -10.54 5.17 -0.31
CA VAL A 57 -11.94 5.37 -0.65
C VAL A 57 -12.15 6.82 -1.06
N TYR A 58 -12.82 7.02 -2.19
CA TYR A 58 -13.02 8.34 -2.77
C TYR A 58 -14.50 8.68 -2.86
N THR A 59 -14.79 9.97 -2.79
CA THR A 59 -16.09 10.52 -3.19
C THR A 59 -15.79 11.45 -4.37
N GLY A 60 -16.20 11.05 -5.57
CA GLY A 60 -15.72 11.69 -6.77
C GLY A 60 -14.22 11.50 -6.87
N ASP A 61 -13.47 12.58 -7.00
CA ASP A 61 -12.01 12.54 -7.05
C ASP A 61 -11.35 12.91 -5.72
N ASN A 62 -12.15 13.01 -4.66
CA ASN A 62 -11.63 13.38 -3.34
C ASN A 62 -11.44 12.13 -2.51
N LEU A 63 -10.23 11.95 -1.98
CA LEU A 63 -9.95 10.87 -1.03
C LEU A 63 -10.65 11.18 0.29
N THR A 64 -11.56 10.32 0.71
CA THR A 64 -12.36 10.56 1.92
C THR A 64 -12.01 9.65 3.08
N SER A 65 -11.44 8.47 2.81
CA SER A 65 -11.01 7.59 3.90
C SER A 65 -10.01 6.57 3.39
N ILE A 66 -9.28 5.99 4.34
CA ILE A 66 -8.34 4.89 4.07
C ILE A 66 -8.73 3.76 5.00
N GLU A 67 -8.99 2.60 4.43
CA GLU A 67 -9.38 1.40 5.18
C GLU A 67 -8.23 0.43 5.28
N GLY A 68 -8.20 -0.34 6.34
CA GLY A 68 -7.18 -1.33 6.59
C GLY A 68 -6.31 -0.96 7.78
N PRO A 69 -5.13 -1.58 7.90
CA PRO A 69 -4.62 -2.57 6.94
C PRO A 69 -5.27 -3.94 7.12
N ILE A 70 -5.32 -4.70 6.05
CA ILE A 70 -5.76 -6.08 6.09
C ILE A 70 -4.63 -6.92 5.48
N THR A 71 -4.27 -8.00 6.16
CA THR A 71 -3.26 -8.91 5.65
C THR A 71 -3.92 -9.97 4.80
N GLY A 72 -3.40 -10.18 3.59
CA GLY A 72 -3.96 -11.16 2.69
C GLY A 72 -3.24 -11.22 1.38
N VAL A 73 -3.85 -11.89 0.40
CA VAL A 73 -3.31 -12.06 -0.93
C VAL A 73 -3.57 -10.79 -1.75
N TRP A 74 -2.52 -10.21 -2.30
CA TRP A 74 -2.67 -8.99 -3.10
C TRP A 74 -3.62 -9.20 -4.28
N ASP A 75 -3.53 -10.35 -4.94
CA ASP A 75 -4.39 -10.64 -6.09
C ASP A 75 -5.87 -10.65 -5.71
N ASP A 76 -6.20 -10.90 -4.45
CA ASP A 76 -7.56 -10.94 -3.95
C ASP A 76 -7.97 -9.65 -3.23
N ARG A 77 -7.25 -8.58 -3.43
CA ARG A 77 -7.43 -7.34 -2.64
C ARG A 77 -8.85 -6.81 -2.67
N ALA A 78 -9.53 -6.97 -3.79
CA ALA A 78 -10.90 -6.45 -3.91
C ALA A 78 -11.90 -7.24 -3.08
N THR A 79 -11.58 -8.48 -2.74
CA THR A 79 -12.48 -9.36 -1.99
C THR A 79 -12.06 -9.57 -0.54
N LEU A 80 -11.04 -8.86 -0.07
CA LEU A 80 -10.68 -8.89 1.33
C LEU A 80 -11.81 -8.26 2.14
N SER A 81 -11.84 -8.55 3.45
CA SER A 81 -12.94 -8.14 4.31
C SER A 81 -12.88 -6.64 4.64
N TRP A 82 -13.08 -5.81 3.65
CA TRP A 82 -13.09 -4.37 3.84
C TRP A 82 -14.36 -3.95 4.57
N LEU A 83 -14.23 -3.01 5.49
CA LEU A 83 -15.36 -2.48 6.25
C LEU A 83 -15.60 -1.03 5.95
#